data_ea57ec663146b6c82e5d5d0835b54f97
#
_entry.id   ea57ec663146b6c82e5d5d0835b54f97
#
_cell.length_a   1.000
_cell.length_b   1.000
_cell.length_c   1.000
_cell.angle_alpha   90.00
_cell.angle_beta   90.00
_cell.angle_gamma   90.00
#
_symmetry.space_group_name_H-M   'P 1'
#
loop_
_entity.id
_entity.type
_entity.pdbx_description
1 polymer ?
#
loop_
_entity_poly.entity_id
_entity_poly.type
_entity_poly.pdbx_seq_one_letter_code
_entity_poly.pdbx_strand_id
1 'polypeptide(L)'
;MSRKDYIFTSESVSEGHPDKVCDRISDAILDAFLSEDPLARVACETFATTNRVVIGGEVGLSDQATLEKYMAKIPDIARACIRDIGYEQDKFHWKTCEISNLLHEQSAHIAQGVTGGGNRDEGAGDQGIMFGYATNETDALMPAPILFSHAILKRLAEVRKDGTEPLLRPDAKSQLSVRYENGKPVGVSQIVLSTQHADERQTSDDIRAIVEPYIREILPDGWIDGDTEWWVNPTGTFVIGGPDGDAGLTGRKIIVDTYGGAAPHGGGAFSGKDPTKVDRSAAYVARYLAKNVVAAGMAERCTIQLSYAIGVAKPLSIYADTHGTGEVDAAAIERAIPKVIDLTPRGIRTHLDLNKPIYERTAAYGHFGRAPEEDGGFSWERTDLAEALKKEV
;
A
#
# COMPACT_ATOMS: atom_id res chain seq x y z
N MET A 1 15.15 -28.41 4.70
CA MET A 1 15.48 -27.50 5.80
C MET A 1 15.44 -26.09 5.24
N SER A 2 14.69 -25.19 5.82
CA SER A 2 14.71 -23.77 5.44
C SER A 2 16.09 -23.19 5.76
N ARG A 3 16.61 -22.35 4.87
CA ARG A 3 17.86 -21.60 5.09
C ARG A 3 17.68 -20.71 6.33
N LYS A 4 18.60 -20.78 7.30
CA LYS A 4 18.49 -20.06 8.58
C LYS A 4 19.25 -18.73 8.56
N ASP A 5 20.39 -18.70 7.84
CA ASP A 5 21.24 -17.52 7.74
C ASP A 5 21.27 -17.03 6.30
N TYR A 6 20.85 -15.78 6.09
CA TYR A 6 20.70 -15.19 4.76
C TYR A 6 20.61 -13.67 4.85
N ILE A 7 20.76 -13.01 3.69
CA ILE A 7 20.43 -11.62 3.51
C ILE A 7 19.15 -11.55 2.68
N PHE A 8 18.19 -10.73 3.12
CA PHE A 8 16.98 -10.45 2.37
C PHE A 8 16.80 -8.94 2.17
N THR A 9 16.45 -8.54 0.95
CA THR A 9 16.40 -7.15 0.56
C THR A 9 14.99 -6.77 0.14
N SER A 10 14.53 -5.61 0.63
CA SER A 10 13.30 -4.97 0.14
C SER A 10 13.55 -3.50 -0.13
N GLU A 11 12.76 -2.94 -1.02
CA GLU A 11 12.78 -1.51 -1.35
C GLU A 11 11.43 -0.86 -1.10
N SER A 12 11.46 0.44 -0.84
CA SER A 12 10.31 1.33 -0.78
C SER A 12 10.54 2.57 -1.60
N VAL A 13 9.45 3.26 -1.96
CA VAL A 13 9.50 4.55 -2.65
C VAL A 13 8.63 5.57 -1.92
N SER A 14 9.01 6.84 -1.98
CA SER A 14 8.30 7.94 -1.33
C SER A 14 6.99 8.29 -2.04
N GLU A 15 6.16 9.13 -1.38
CA GLU A 15 4.94 9.68 -1.96
C GLU A 15 5.18 10.49 -3.24
N GLY A 16 6.40 11.02 -3.43
CA GLY A 16 6.81 11.78 -4.61
C GLY A 16 7.35 10.94 -5.75
N HIS A 17 7.56 9.63 -5.57
CA HIS A 17 7.91 8.76 -6.69
C HIS A 17 6.81 8.80 -7.77
N PRO A 18 7.14 8.85 -9.09
CA PRO A 18 6.14 9.01 -10.15
C PRO A 18 4.93 8.09 -10.04
N ASP A 19 5.15 6.79 -9.81
CA ASP A 19 4.04 5.83 -9.65
C ASP A 19 3.21 6.12 -8.39
N LYS A 20 3.85 6.57 -7.29
CA LYS A 20 3.14 6.90 -6.05
C LYS A 20 2.38 8.22 -6.11
N VAL A 21 2.84 9.18 -6.90
CA VAL A 21 2.05 10.37 -7.26
C VAL A 21 0.73 9.94 -7.92
N CYS A 22 0.80 8.98 -8.85
CA CYS A 22 -0.37 8.44 -9.53
C CYS A 22 -1.30 7.69 -8.56
N ASP A 23 -0.75 6.84 -7.71
CA ASP A 23 -1.52 6.10 -6.69
C ASP A 23 -2.22 7.07 -5.73
N ARG A 24 -1.55 8.11 -5.25
CA ARG A 24 -2.13 9.12 -4.36
C ARG A 24 -3.25 9.91 -5.03
N ILE A 25 -3.08 10.34 -6.28
CA ILE A 25 -4.12 11.05 -7.04
C ILE A 25 -5.34 10.15 -7.21
N SER A 26 -5.14 8.88 -7.59
CA SER A 26 -6.24 7.93 -7.79
C SER A 26 -7.01 7.66 -6.50
N ASP A 27 -6.33 7.52 -5.36
CA ASP A 27 -6.99 7.33 -4.06
C ASP A 27 -7.59 8.62 -3.48
N ALA A 28 -7.02 9.80 -3.75
CA ALA A 28 -7.65 11.08 -3.40
C ALA A 28 -8.99 11.29 -4.14
N ILE A 29 -9.05 10.86 -5.40
CA ILE A 29 -10.30 10.87 -6.17
C ILE A 29 -11.30 9.86 -5.57
N LEU A 30 -10.86 8.65 -5.28
CA LEU A 30 -11.69 7.65 -4.60
C LEU A 30 -12.28 8.20 -3.30
N ASP A 31 -11.47 8.79 -2.44
CA ASP A 31 -11.90 9.35 -1.15
C ASP A 31 -12.91 10.49 -1.33
N ALA A 32 -12.72 11.33 -2.35
CA ALA A 32 -13.67 12.38 -2.67
C ALA A 32 -15.08 11.83 -3.02
N PHE A 33 -15.13 10.73 -3.80
CA PHE A 33 -16.38 10.07 -4.14
C PHE A 33 -17.00 9.34 -2.94
N LEU A 34 -16.21 8.63 -2.14
CA LEU A 34 -16.70 7.94 -0.93
C LEU A 34 -17.15 8.90 0.16
N SER A 35 -16.62 10.12 0.22
CA SER A 35 -17.08 11.16 1.14
C SER A 35 -18.50 11.61 0.84
N GLU A 36 -18.92 11.54 -0.42
CA GLU A 36 -20.27 11.91 -0.85
C GLU A 36 -21.24 10.73 -0.80
N ASP A 37 -20.78 9.57 -1.27
CA ASP A 37 -21.56 8.34 -1.29
C ASP A 37 -20.70 7.16 -0.84
N PRO A 38 -20.95 6.59 0.35
CA PRO A 38 -20.23 5.40 0.82
C PRO A 38 -20.36 4.17 -0.10
N LEU A 39 -21.29 4.19 -1.04
CA LEU A 39 -21.50 3.14 -2.04
C LEU A 39 -20.98 3.53 -3.43
N ALA A 40 -20.25 4.63 -3.54
CA ALA A 40 -19.62 5.06 -4.79
C ALA A 40 -18.83 3.93 -5.45
N ARG A 41 -18.94 3.87 -6.77
CA ARG A 41 -18.16 2.96 -7.61
C ARG A 41 -17.05 3.75 -8.27
N VAL A 42 -15.81 3.32 -8.05
CA VAL A 42 -14.63 4.00 -8.58
C VAL A 42 -13.64 2.95 -9.08
N ALA A 43 -13.21 3.14 -10.31
CA ALA A 43 -12.05 2.49 -10.90
C ALA A 43 -11.26 3.57 -11.63
N CYS A 44 -10.32 4.20 -10.91
CA CYS A 44 -9.58 5.38 -11.37
C CYS A 44 -8.11 5.06 -11.53
N GLU A 45 -7.59 5.27 -12.72
CA GLU A 45 -6.17 5.12 -13.04
C GLU A 45 -5.59 6.47 -13.45
N THR A 46 -4.37 6.74 -13.01
CA THR A 46 -3.65 7.98 -13.28
C THR A 46 -2.34 7.66 -13.96
N PHE A 47 -2.02 8.41 -15.02
CA PHE A 47 -0.71 8.47 -15.66
C PHE A 47 -0.13 9.86 -15.45
N ALA A 48 1.13 9.96 -15.03
CA ALA A 48 1.83 11.23 -14.86
C ALA A 48 3.16 11.22 -15.60
N THR A 49 3.51 12.34 -16.25
CA THR A 49 4.77 12.54 -16.94
C THR A 49 5.11 14.04 -16.91
N THR A 50 6.18 14.45 -17.59
CA THR A 50 6.60 15.86 -17.69
C THR A 50 5.42 16.77 -17.97
N ASN A 51 5.15 17.68 -17.03
CA ASN A 51 4.09 18.70 -17.06
C ASN A 51 2.66 18.20 -17.38
N ARG A 52 2.38 16.92 -17.22
CA ARG A 52 1.06 16.34 -17.56
C ARG A 52 0.62 15.23 -16.65
N VAL A 53 -0.68 15.25 -16.30
CA VAL A 53 -1.39 14.17 -15.63
C VAL A 53 -2.62 13.81 -16.45
N VAL A 54 -2.82 12.54 -16.71
CA VAL A 54 -4.00 11.98 -17.39
C VAL A 54 -4.70 11.05 -16.41
N ILE A 55 -5.99 11.28 -16.19
CA ILE A 55 -6.83 10.51 -15.27
C ILE A 55 -7.91 9.85 -16.10
N GLY A 56 -8.02 8.54 -16.02
CA GLY A 56 -9.01 7.76 -16.78
C GLY A 56 -9.64 6.66 -15.95
N GLY A 57 -10.69 6.05 -16.48
CA GLY A 57 -11.42 4.99 -15.83
C GLY A 57 -12.91 5.30 -15.66
N GLU A 58 -13.56 4.64 -14.70
CA GLU A 58 -15.01 4.68 -14.51
C GLU A 58 -15.38 5.08 -13.10
N VAL A 59 -16.43 5.89 -12.97
CA VAL A 59 -16.98 6.33 -11.68
C VAL A 59 -18.50 6.27 -11.71
N GLY A 60 -19.12 6.07 -10.53
CA GLY A 60 -20.56 6.07 -10.39
C GLY A 60 -20.98 6.51 -8.99
N LEU A 61 -22.00 7.37 -8.93
CA LEU A 61 -22.70 7.77 -7.72
C LEU A 61 -24.19 7.45 -7.88
N SER A 62 -24.88 7.37 -6.77
CA SER A 62 -26.34 7.18 -6.76
C SER A 62 -27.11 8.41 -7.29
N ASP A 63 -26.53 9.61 -7.20
CA ASP A 63 -27.11 10.88 -7.65
C ASP A 63 -26.31 11.48 -8.82
N GLN A 64 -26.97 11.64 -9.98
CA GLN A 64 -26.38 12.13 -11.22
C GLN A 64 -25.89 13.59 -11.12
N ALA A 65 -26.64 14.46 -10.47
CA ALA A 65 -26.24 15.87 -10.35
C ALA A 65 -24.97 16.02 -9.48
N THR A 66 -24.85 15.18 -8.46
CA THR A 66 -23.64 15.09 -7.62
C THR A 66 -22.46 14.51 -8.42
N LEU A 67 -22.67 13.51 -9.25
CA LEU A 67 -21.63 12.96 -10.13
C LEU A 67 -21.02 14.04 -11.03
N GLU A 68 -21.86 14.81 -11.76
CA GLU A 68 -21.38 15.89 -12.63
C GLU A 68 -20.57 16.95 -11.86
N LYS A 69 -21.03 17.31 -10.65
CA LYS A 69 -20.32 18.26 -9.78
C LYS A 69 -18.94 17.75 -9.36
N TYR A 70 -18.82 16.44 -9.03
CA TYR A 70 -17.53 15.85 -8.64
C TYR A 70 -16.61 15.65 -9.84
N MET A 71 -17.15 15.27 -10.98
CA MET A 71 -16.39 15.18 -12.24
C MET A 71 -15.71 16.51 -12.60
N ALA A 72 -16.37 17.63 -12.37
CA ALA A 72 -15.80 18.96 -12.59
C ALA A 72 -14.67 19.32 -11.61
N LYS A 73 -14.64 18.71 -10.41
CA LYS A 73 -13.62 18.98 -9.37
C LYS A 73 -12.36 18.14 -9.50
N ILE A 74 -12.35 17.08 -10.32
CA ILE A 74 -11.23 16.13 -10.41
C ILE A 74 -9.89 16.82 -10.67
N PRO A 75 -9.77 17.82 -11.59
CA PRO A 75 -8.51 18.52 -11.76
C PRO A 75 -8.02 19.25 -10.49
N ASP A 76 -8.94 19.79 -9.69
CA ASP A 76 -8.59 20.48 -8.45
C ASP A 76 -8.15 19.50 -7.36
N ILE A 77 -8.78 18.33 -7.28
CA ILE A 77 -8.38 17.25 -6.36
C ILE A 77 -6.96 16.79 -6.69
N ALA A 78 -6.68 16.52 -7.97
CA ALA A 78 -5.33 16.12 -8.41
C ALA A 78 -4.28 17.20 -8.10
N ARG A 79 -4.60 18.50 -8.33
CA ARG A 79 -3.71 19.62 -7.98
C ARG A 79 -3.45 19.72 -6.49
N ALA A 80 -4.48 19.53 -5.67
CA ALA A 80 -4.35 19.53 -4.21
C ALA A 80 -3.42 18.42 -3.73
N CYS A 81 -3.55 17.22 -4.28
CA CYS A 81 -2.67 16.09 -4.00
C CYS A 81 -1.22 16.38 -4.41
N ILE A 82 -0.97 16.88 -5.63
CA ILE A 82 0.38 17.24 -6.12
C ILE A 82 1.00 18.33 -5.23
N ARG A 83 0.20 19.30 -4.77
CA ARG A 83 0.63 20.36 -3.84
C ARG A 83 1.02 19.78 -2.48
N ASP A 84 0.22 18.88 -1.92
CA ASP A 84 0.51 18.23 -0.64
C ASP A 84 1.80 17.40 -0.69
N ILE A 85 2.05 16.70 -1.81
CA ILE A 85 3.30 16.00 -2.07
C ILE A 85 4.48 17.00 -2.09
N GLY A 86 4.27 18.23 -2.53
CA GLY A 86 5.27 19.30 -2.53
C GLY A 86 5.95 19.52 -3.89
N TYR A 87 5.30 19.19 -5.00
CA TYR A 87 5.85 19.44 -6.33
C TYR A 87 5.66 20.89 -6.78
N GLU A 88 6.78 21.62 -6.83
CA GLU A 88 6.91 23.01 -7.31
C GLU A 88 8.13 23.16 -8.23
N GLN A 89 8.48 22.14 -8.99
CA GLN A 89 9.57 22.18 -9.95
C GLN A 89 9.10 22.60 -11.36
N ASP A 90 10.04 23.07 -12.16
CA ASP A 90 9.77 23.79 -13.43
C ASP A 90 8.87 23.01 -14.40
N LYS A 91 9.10 21.70 -14.54
CA LYS A 91 8.37 20.84 -15.47
C LYS A 91 7.38 19.87 -14.79
N PHE A 92 7.15 20.03 -13.49
CA PHE A 92 6.07 19.37 -12.77
C PHE A 92 5.68 20.19 -11.55
N HIS A 93 4.67 21.03 -11.69
CA HIS A 93 4.23 21.97 -10.68
C HIS A 93 2.72 21.91 -10.51
N TRP A 94 2.24 21.87 -9.26
CA TRP A 94 0.83 21.72 -8.94
C TRP A 94 -0.08 22.80 -9.58
N LYS A 95 0.43 24.02 -9.80
CA LYS A 95 -0.35 25.10 -10.45
C LYS A 95 -0.44 24.98 -11.95
N THR A 96 0.63 24.52 -12.60
CA THR A 96 0.82 24.70 -14.05
C THR A 96 0.77 23.42 -14.84
N CYS A 97 0.93 22.23 -14.22
CA CYS A 97 0.83 20.96 -14.95
C CYS A 97 -0.56 20.82 -15.61
N GLU A 98 -0.59 20.29 -16.81
CA GLU A 98 -1.83 19.99 -17.53
C GLU A 98 -2.49 18.77 -16.89
N ILE A 99 -3.79 18.87 -16.57
CA ILE A 99 -4.58 17.74 -16.04
C ILE A 99 -5.69 17.44 -17.04
N SER A 100 -5.65 16.24 -17.61
CA SER A 100 -6.66 15.72 -18.51
C SER A 100 -7.56 14.74 -17.76
N ASN A 101 -8.82 15.09 -17.55
CA ASN A 101 -9.82 14.20 -16.95
C ASN A 101 -10.57 13.47 -18.08
N LEU A 102 -10.36 12.16 -18.17
CA LEU A 102 -11.01 11.23 -19.11
C LEU A 102 -11.89 10.20 -18.36
N LEU A 103 -12.18 10.43 -17.08
CA LEU A 103 -13.13 9.59 -16.35
C LEU A 103 -14.52 9.70 -16.99
N HIS A 104 -15.23 8.59 -16.99
CA HIS A 104 -16.60 8.53 -17.51
C HIS A 104 -17.49 7.75 -16.54
N GLU A 105 -18.79 7.87 -16.73
CA GLU A 105 -19.78 7.15 -15.92
C GLU A 105 -19.74 5.66 -16.21
N GLN A 106 -19.80 4.85 -15.15
CA GLN A 106 -19.84 3.38 -15.27
C GLN A 106 -21.09 2.93 -16.03
N SER A 107 -20.93 2.04 -17.01
CA SER A 107 -22.05 1.52 -17.78
C SER A 107 -23.02 0.71 -16.91
N ALA A 108 -24.33 0.90 -17.14
CA ALA A 108 -25.40 0.21 -16.42
C ALA A 108 -25.32 -1.36 -16.55
N HIS A 109 -24.68 -1.88 -17.59
CA HIS A 109 -24.52 -3.31 -17.79
C HIS A 109 -23.52 -3.96 -16.83
N ILE A 110 -22.46 -3.24 -16.47
CA ILE A 110 -21.46 -3.72 -15.48
C ILE A 110 -22.09 -3.71 -14.08
N ALA A 111 -22.89 -2.71 -13.77
CA ALA A 111 -23.60 -2.60 -12.50
C ALA A 111 -24.55 -3.78 -12.24
N GLN A 112 -25.21 -4.33 -13.25
CA GLN A 112 -26.18 -5.44 -13.12
C GLN A 112 -25.54 -6.77 -12.69
N GLY A 113 -24.29 -7.04 -13.07
CA GLY A 113 -23.58 -8.28 -12.72
C GLY A 113 -23.07 -8.33 -11.28
N VAL A 114 -22.91 -7.17 -10.65
CA VAL A 114 -22.26 -7.00 -9.34
C VAL A 114 -23.23 -6.57 -8.24
N THR A 115 -24.32 -5.87 -8.61
CA THR A 115 -25.32 -5.42 -7.63
C THR A 115 -26.23 -6.58 -7.23
N GLY A 116 -26.15 -6.98 -5.95
CA GLY A 116 -27.08 -7.93 -5.36
C GLY A 116 -28.54 -7.41 -5.49
N GLY A 117 -29.37 -8.14 -6.20
CA GLY A 117 -30.80 -7.85 -6.37
C GLY A 117 -31.63 -9.09 -6.06
N GLY A 118 -32.66 -8.96 -5.23
CA GLY A 118 -33.47 -10.09 -4.78
C GLY A 118 -32.77 -10.95 -3.71
N ASN A 119 -32.86 -12.26 -3.82
CA ASN A 119 -32.29 -13.24 -2.86
C ASN A 119 -30.81 -13.64 -3.17
N ARG A 120 -30.05 -12.85 -3.94
CA ARG A 120 -28.64 -13.16 -4.26
C ARG A 120 -27.70 -12.25 -3.50
N ASP A 121 -26.69 -12.86 -2.88
CA ASP A 121 -25.54 -12.14 -2.33
C ASP A 121 -24.80 -11.42 -3.44
N GLU A 122 -24.20 -10.27 -3.11
CA GLU A 122 -23.32 -9.53 -4.01
C GLU A 122 -22.10 -10.40 -4.37
N GLY A 123 -21.94 -10.70 -5.66
CA GLY A 123 -20.83 -11.49 -6.17
C GLY A 123 -19.55 -10.63 -6.32
N ALA A 124 -18.40 -11.30 -6.40
CA ALA A 124 -17.14 -10.62 -6.74
C ALA A 124 -17.24 -9.96 -8.12
N GLY A 125 -16.73 -8.74 -8.24
CA GLY A 125 -16.76 -7.98 -9.49
C GLY A 125 -15.78 -8.50 -10.55
N ASP A 126 -14.82 -9.30 -10.13
CA ASP A 126 -13.83 -9.93 -11.01
C ASP A 126 -13.35 -11.26 -10.41
N GLN A 127 -12.67 -12.06 -11.23
CA GLN A 127 -11.86 -13.18 -10.76
C GLN A 127 -10.54 -12.68 -10.22
N GLY A 128 -9.91 -13.45 -9.29
CA GLY A 128 -8.57 -13.11 -8.82
C GLY A 128 -8.08 -14.00 -7.68
N ILE A 129 -6.80 -13.88 -7.39
CA ILE A 129 -6.15 -14.46 -6.21
C ILE A 129 -5.53 -13.33 -5.39
N MET A 130 -5.72 -13.36 -4.08
CA MET A 130 -5.20 -12.34 -3.17
C MET A 130 -4.43 -13.02 -2.04
N PHE A 131 -3.34 -12.39 -1.63
CA PHE A 131 -2.47 -12.92 -0.59
C PHE A 131 -2.43 -11.97 0.62
N GLY A 132 -2.47 -12.56 1.80
CA GLY A 132 -2.12 -11.93 3.06
C GLY A 132 -0.90 -12.60 3.66
N TYR A 133 -0.07 -11.83 4.36
CA TYR A 133 1.11 -12.34 5.03
C TYR A 133 1.31 -11.64 6.38
N ALA A 134 1.83 -12.37 7.35
CA ALA A 134 2.31 -11.85 8.62
C ALA A 134 3.51 -12.67 9.11
N THR A 135 4.40 -12.02 9.85
CA THR A 135 5.58 -12.64 10.48
C THR A 135 5.88 -11.92 11.79
N ASN A 136 6.37 -12.65 12.80
CA ASN A 136 6.72 -12.08 14.10
C ASN A 136 8.10 -11.40 14.13
N GLU A 137 8.59 -10.93 12.98
CA GLU A 137 9.89 -10.26 12.86
C GLU A 137 9.90 -8.86 13.48
N THR A 138 8.74 -8.21 13.50
CA THR A 138 8.54 -6.85 14.03
C THR A 138 7.23 -6.76 14.80
N ASP A 139 7.06 -5.74 15.63
CA ASP A 139 5.82 -5.51 16.40
C ASP A 139 4.60 -5.29 15.49
N ALA A 140 4.81 -4.76 14.30
CA ALA A 140 3.78 -4.61 13.29
C ALA A 140 3.37 -5.93 12.61
N LEU A 141 4.05 -7.04 12.94
CA LEU A 141 3.92 -8.35 12.30
C LEU A 141 4.15 -8.27 10.79
N MET A 142 5.17 -7.52 10.39
CA MET A 142 5.62 -7.32 9.01
C MET A 142 7.06 -7.76 8.82
N PRO A 143 7.47 -8.08 7.57
CA PRO A 143 8.87 -8.29 7.25
C PRO A 143 9.71 -7.03 7.53
N ALA A 144 10.82 -7.20 8.25
CA ALA A 144 11.66 -6.08 8.67
C ALA A 144 12.20 -5.22 7.51
N PRO A 145 12.70 -5.77 6.38
CA PRO A 145 13.28 -4.96 5.32
C PRO A 145 12.29 -3.95 4.71
N ILE A 146 11.06 -4.37 4.41
CA ILE A 146 10.06 -3.47 3.82
C ILE A 146 9.52 -2.47 4.84
N LEU A 147 9.27 -2.91 6.08
CA LEU A 147 8.75 -2.04 7.14
C LEU A 147 9.70 -0.88 7.41
N PHE A 148 10.99 -1.16 7.59
CA PHE A 148 11.98 -0.11 7.86
C PHE A 148 12.28 0.73 6.62
N SER A 149 12.23 0.17 5.41
CA SER A 149 12.35 0.97 4.18
C SER A 149 11.21 2.00 4.06
N HIS A 150 9.99 1.63 4.41
CA HIS A 150 8.85 2.57 4.49
C HIS A 150 9.07 3.64 5.58
N ALA A 151 9.47 3.22 6.77
CA ALA A 151 9.64 4.12 7.91
C ALA A 151 10.70 5.19 7.63
N ILE A 152 11.84 4.82 7.01
CA ILE A 152 12.88 5.77 6.60
C ILE A 152 12.31 6.84 5.67
N LEU A 153 11.63 6.45 4.60
CA LEU A 153 11.10 7.41 3.63
C LEU A 153 9.98 8.27 4.19
N LYS A 154 9.13 7.70 5.06
CA LYS A 154 8.11 8.47 5.77
C LYS A 154 8.74 9.53 6.66
N ARG A 155 9.78 9.18 7.43
CA ARG A 155 10.51 10.12 8.28
C ARG A 155 11.16 11.23 7.48
N LEU A 156 11.80 10.92 6.35
CA LEU A 156 12.38 11.93 5.46
C LEU A 156 11.30 12.84 4.84
N ALA A 157 10.11 12.33 4.54
CA ALA A 157 9.00 13.16 4.06
C ALA A 157 8.48 14.11 5.16
N GLU A 158 8.42 13.65 6.42
CA GLU A 158 8.02 14.48 7.56
C GLU A 158 8.97 15.67 7.73
N VAL A 159 10.29 15.45 7.84
CA VAL A 159 11.29 16.53 8.02
C VAL A 159 11.42 17.44 6.81
N ARG A 160 11.09 16.94 5.62
CA ARG A 160 10.97 17.77 4.41
C ARG A 160 9.76 18.70 4.50
N LYS A 161 8.58 18.15 4.85
CA LYS A 161 7.31 18.90 4.88
C LYS A 161 7.25 19.94 6.01
N ASP A 162 7.84 19.66 7.17
CA ASP A 162 7.89 20.61 8.28
C ASP A 162 9.00 21.67 8.13
N GLY A 163 9.85 21.56 7.09
CA GLY A 163 10.91 22.49 6.77
C GLY A 163 12.20 22.31 7.57
N THR A 164 12.32 21.25 8.37
CA THR A 164 13.56 20.90 9.09
C THR A 164 14.69 20.63 8.10
N GLU A 165 14.38 19.91 7.01
CA GLU A 165 15.34 19.59 5.93
C GLU A 165 14.90 20.20 4.59
N PRO A 166 15.11 21.49 4.37
CA PRO A 166 14.61 22.21 3.19
C PRO A 166 15.32 21.81 1.88
N LEU A 167 16.44 21.10 1.98
CA LEU A 167 17.16 20.59 0.80
C LEU A 167 16.53 19.32 0.22
N LEU A 168 15.79 18.55 1.00
CA LEU A 168 15.12 17.36 0.49
C LEU A 168 13.94 17.74 -0.42
N ARG A 169 13.70 16.89 -1.43
CA ARG A 169 12.60 17.01 -2.40
C ARG A 169 11.74 15.74 -2.38
N PRO A 170 10.55 15.75 -3.03
CA PRO A 170 9.56 14.70 -2.84
C PRO A 170 9.96 13.29 -3.28
N ASP A 171 10.75 13.14 -4.34
CA ASP A 171 11.10 11.83 -4.90
C ASP A 171 12.25 11.16 -4.14
N ALA A 172 12.01 9.95 -3.66
CA ALA A 172 13.05 9.16 -3.00
C ALA A 172 12.76 7.66 -3.08
N LYS A 173 13.82 6.86 -3.01
CA LYS A 173 13.79 5.39 -2.89
C LYS A 173 14.71 4.95 -1.77
N SER A 174 14.26 3.99 -0.96
CA SER A 174 15.04 3.34 0.09
C SER A 174 15.07 1.83 -0.15
N GLN A 175 16.24 1.22 -0.02
CA GLN A 175 16.40 -0.23 -0.09
C GLN A 175 17.27 -0.68 1.08
N LEU A 176 16.80 -1.69 1.81
CA LEU A 176 17.52 -2.29 2.94
C LEU A 176 17.81 -3.76 2.68
N SER A 177 19.07 -4.14 2.83
CA SER A 177 19.53 -5.54 2.87
C SER A 177 19.73 -5.93 4.32
N VAL A 178 18.80 -6.71 4.86
CA VAL A 178 18.79 -7.15 6.26
C VAL A 178 19.43 -8.53 6.39
N ARG A 179 20.34 -8.68 7.37
CA ARG A 179 20.92 -9.96 7.77
C ARG A 179 19.96 -10.72 8.68
N TYR A 180 19.79 -11.99 8.39
CA TYR A 180 19.02 -12.92 9.21
C TYR A 180 19.95 -14.00 9.76
N GLU A 181 19.83 -14.27 11.06
CA GLU A 181 20.49 -15.37 11.76
C GLU A 181 19.43 -16.21 12.46
N ASN A 182 19.49 -17.52 12.27
CA ASN A 182 18.46 -18.44 12.75
C ASN A 182 17.02 -18.05 12.34
N GLY A 183 16.88 -17.40 11.17
CA GLY A 183 15.60 -16.96 10.64
C GLY A 183 15.05 -15.66 11.26
N LYS A 184 15.83 -14.95 12.08
CA LYS A 184 15.46 -13.67 12.69
C LYS A 184 16.33 -12.53 12.15
N PRO A 185 15.76 -11.34 11.91
CA PRO A 185 16.53 -10.19 11.48
C PRO A 185 17.44 -9.69 12.61
N VAL A 186 18.71 -9.46 12.34
CA VAL A 186 19.72 -9.09 13.34
C VAL A 186 20.52 -7.84 13.01
N GLY A 187 20.45 -7.34 11.79
CA GLY A 187 21.21 -6.16 11.38
C GLY A 187 21.07 -5.84 9.91
N VAL A 188 21.62 -4.73 9.48
CA VAL A 188 21.59 -4.25 8.09
C VAL A 188 22.97 -4.34 7.49
N SER A 189 23.11 -5.07 6.37
CA SER A 189 24.36 -5.17 5.62
C SER A 189 24.54 -4.02 4.62
N GLN A 190 23.42 -3.55 4.02
CA GLN A 190 23.47 -2.48 3.02
C GLN A 190 22.27 -1.56 3.16
N ILE A 191 22.53 -0.26 3.04
CA ILE A 191 21.53 0.81 2.98
C ILE A 191 21.73 1.55 1.67
N VAL A 192 20.72 1.48 0.78
CA VAL A 192 20.68 2.28 -0.45
C VAL A 192 19.59 3.31 -0.32
N LEU A 193 19.94 4.57 -0.49
CA LEU A 193 18.98 5.67 -0.52
C LEU A 193 19.27 6.56 -1.74
N SER A 194 18.26 6.72 -2.59
CA SER A 194 18.26 7.74 -3.63
C SER A 194 17.20 8.77 -3.28
N THR A 195 17.59 10.01 -3.02
CA THR A 195 16.66 11.08 -2.63
C THR A 195 16.91 12.34 -3.45
N GLN A 196 15.85 12.88 -3.98
CA GLN A 196 15.85 14.14 -4.71
C GLN A 196 16.20 15.29 -3.77
N HIS A 197 17.04 16.23 -4.24
CA HIS A 197 17.50 17.40 -3.49
C HIS A 197 17.43 18.69 -4.31
N ALA A 198 17.44 19.83 -3.62
CA ALA A 198 17.17 21.13 -4.25
C ALA A 198 18.37 21.75 -4.95
N ASP A 199 19.60 21.42 -4.53
CA ASP A 199 20.83 22.11 -4.95
C ASP A 199 21.79 21.11 -5.61
N GLU A 200 22.04 21.30 -6.91
CA GLU A 200 22.96 20.45 -7.70
C GLU A 200 24.42 20.47 -7.24
N ARG A 201 24.79 21.41 -6.36
CA ARG A 201 26.14 21.46 -5.76
C ARG A 201 26.33 20.47 -4.63
N GLN A 202 25.26 19.90 -4.08
CA GLN A 202 25.32 18.90 -3.02
C GLN A 202 25.92 17.59 -3.54
N THR A 203 26.92 17.09 -2.84
CA THR A 203 27.53 15.79 -3.12
C THR A 203 26.75 14.65 -2.44
N SER A 204 27.05 13.42 -2.80
CA SER A 204 26.50 12.23 -2.11
C SER A 204 26.84 12.23 -0.62
N ASP A 205 28.02 12.71 -0.23
CA ASP A 205 28.45 12.80 1.17
C ASP A 205 27.65 13.87 1.93
N ASP A 206 27.36 15.01 1.30
CA ASP A 206 26.52 16.06 1.89
C ASP A 206 25.10 15.54 2.14
N ILE A 207 24.52 14.87 1.16
CA ILE A 207 23.18 14.26 1.31
C ILE A 207 23.21 13.16 2.36
N ARG A 208 24.26 12.33 2.40
CA ARG A 208 24.41 11.32 3.44
C ARG A 208 24.43 11.94 4.84
N ALA A 209 25.19 13.03 5.03
CA ALA A 209 25.25 13.72 6.31
C ALA A 209 23.88 14.23 6.80
N ILE A 210 22.99 14.62 5.85
CA ILE A 210 21.62 15.03 6.15
C ILE A 210 20.75 13.83 6.57
N VAL A 211 20.78 12.72 5.82
CA VAL A 211 19.80 11.62 5.97
C VAL A 211 20.22 10.57 6.99
N GLU A 212 21.51 10.36 7.24
CA GLU A 212 22.00 9.31 8.13
C GLU A 212 21.45 9.40 9.56
N PRO A 213 21.32 10.58 10.21
CA PRO A 213 20.72 10.69 11.55
C PRO A 213 19.31 10.13 11.61
N TYR A 214 18.48 10.41 10.61
CA TYR A 214 17.09 9.93 10.54
C TYR A 214 17.00 8.42 10.27
N ILE A 215 17.93 7.88 9.46
CA ILE A 215 18.00 6.42 9.22
C ILE A 215 18.39 5.70 10.51
N ARG A 216 19.34 6.25 11.29
CA ARG A 216 19.74 5.70 12.60
C ARG A 216 18.63 5.80 13.65
N GLU A 217 17.78 6.83 13.59
CA GLU A 217 16.58 6.97 14.44
C GLU A 217 15.56 5.85 14.19
N ILE A 218 15.43 5.41 12.94
CA ILE A 218 14.42 4.42 12.52
C ILE A 218 14.85 2.97 12.75
N LEU A 219 16.14 2.67 12.52
CA LEU A 219 16.63 1.31 12.62
C LEU A 219 16.92 0.93 14.08
N PRO A 220 16.67 -0.32 14.49
CA PRO A 220 16.94 -0.77 15.86
C PRO A 220 18.41 -0.56 16.24
N ASP A 221 18.65 -0.29 17.51
CA ASP A 221 19.99 -0.12 18.06
C ASP A 221 20.89 -1.34 17.75
N GLY A 222 22.08 -1.06 17.25
CA GLY A 222 23.06 -2.08 16.89
C GLY A 222 22.87 -2.73 15.53
N TRP A 223 21.82 -2.39 14.77
CA TRP A 223 21.63 -2.92 13.42
C TRP A 223 22.58 -2.32 12.38
N ILE A 224 23.00 -1.09 12.59
CA ILE A 224 24.05 -0.44 11.80
C ILE A 224 25.37 -0.60 12.54
N ASP A 225 26.30 -1.30 11.94
CA ASP A 225 27.64 -1.56 12.45
C ASP A 225 28.74 -1.09 11.50
N GLY A 226 30.01 -1.41 11.81
CA GLY A 226 31.17 -0.99 11.00
C GLY A 226 31.23 -1.63 9.62
N ASP A 227 30.50 -2.75 9.41
CA ASP A 227 30.49 -3.48 8.15
C ASP A 227 29.26 -3.10 7.28
N THR A 228 28.39 -2.20 7.77
CA THR A 228 27.23 -1.72 7.01
C THR A 228 27.66 -0.82 5.86
N GLU A 229 27.35 -1.22 4.65
CA GLU A 229 27.63 -0.43 3.42
C GLU A 229 26.54 0.61 3.18
N TRP A 230 26.96 1.82 2.80
CA TRP A 230 26.08 2.94 2.51
C TRP A 230 26.20 3.41 1.07
N TRP A 231 25.05 3.50 0.42
CA TRP A 231 24.91 3.96 -0.96
C TRP A 231 23.87 5.09 -1.01
N VAL A 232 24.29 6.33 -0.75
CA VAL A 232 23.40 7.50 -0.81
C VAL A 232 23.66 8.25 -2.10
N ASN A 233 22.65 8.43 -2.94
CA ASN A 233 22.75 9.02 -4.26
C ASN A 233 24.01 8.56 -5.03
N PRO A 234 24.19 7.25 -5.28
CA PRO A 234 25.45 6.71 -5.80
C PRO A 234 25.77 7.21 -7.23
N THR A 235 24.79 7.75 -7.94
CA THR A 235 24.98 8.38 -9.26
C THR A 235 25.34 9.87 -9.17
N GLY A 236 25.43 10.42 -7.96
CA GLY A 236 25.70 11.84 -7.71
C GLY A 236 24.42 12.68 -7.62
N THR A 237 24.31 13.71 -8.45
CA THR A 237 23.21 14.69 -8.39
C THR A 237 21.84 14.08 -8.75
N PHE A 238 20.84 14.35 -7.89
CA PHE A 238 19.44 13.96 -8.12
C PHE A 238 18.51 15.17 -7.87
N VAL A 239 18.53 16.14 -8.78
CA VAL A 239 17.71 17.37 -8.70
C VAL A 239 16.42 17.24 -9.49
N ILE A 240 16.45 16.63 -10.67
CA ILE A 240 15.25 16.34 -11.46
C ILE A 240 14.69 15.00 -11.01
N GLY A 241 13.47 15.01 -10.46
CA GLY A 241 12.79 13.81 -9.98
C GLY A 241 11.29 13.88 -10.20
N GLY A 242 10.58 12.86 -9.72
CA GLY A 242 9.15 12.73 -9.92
C GLY A 242 8.76 12.58 -11.38
N PRO A 243 7.51 12.94 -11.75
CA PRO A 243 7.00 12.75 -13.11
C PRO A 243 7.75 13.52 -14.21
N ASP A 244 8.62 14.48 -13.86
CA ASP A 244 9.52 15.09 -14.84
C ASP A 244 10.73 14.20 -15.17
N GLY A 245 11.21 13.44 -14.20
CA GLY A 245 12.35 12.52 -14.39
C GLY A 245 11.95 11.20 -15.05
N ASP A 246 10.82 10.64 -14.68
CA ASP A 246 10.29 9.37 -15.19
C ASP A 246 8.76 9.37 -15.13
N ALA A 247 8.12 8.63 -16.04
CA ALA A 247 6.67 8.53 -16.06
C ALA A 247 6.16 7.59 -14.94
N GLY A 248 5.01 7.97 -14.34
CA GLY A 248 4.30 7.18 -13.35
C GLY A 248 2.97 6.66 -13.84
N LEU A 249 2.52 5.56 -13.26
CA LEU A 249 1.22 4.96 -13.51
C LEU A 249 0.69 4.31 -12.22
N THR A 250 -0.61 4.46 -11.97
CA THR A 250 -1.31 3.79 -10.87
C THR A 250 -1.08 2.27 -10.91
N GLY A 251 -0.77 1.67 -9.75
CA GLY A 251 -0.67 0.22 -9.61
C GLY A 251 0.65 -0.40 -10.10
N ARG A 252 1.72 0.39 -10.27
CA ARG A 252 3.04 -0.13 -10.65
C ARG A 252 3.99 -0.37 -9.48
N LYS A 253 3.55 -0.19 -8.23
CA LYS A 253 4.34 -0.42 -7.02
C LYS A 253 3.68 -1.43 -6.07
N ILE A 254 2.99 -2.43 -6.64
CA ILE A 254 2.19 -3.41 -5.88
C ILE A 254 3.01 -4.24 -4.88
N ILE A 255 4.27 -4.50 -5.14
CA ILE A 255 5.16 -5.22 -4.22
C ILE A 255 5.60 -4.31 -3.06
N VAL A 256 5.87 -3.02 -3.34
CA VAL A 256 6.13 -1.99 -2.33
C VAL A 256 4.89 -1.79 -1.45
N ASP A 257 3.71 -1.78 -2.05
CA ASP A 257 2.44 -1.61 -1.34
C ASP A 257 2.13 -2.74 -0.35
N THR A 258 2.74 -3.91 -0.53
CA THR A 258 2.43 -5.13 0.22
C THR A 258 3.59 -5.59 1.10
N TYR A 259 4.37 -6.59 0.68
CA TYR A 259 5.33 -7.27 1.57
C TYR A 259 6.77 -7.19 1.10
N GLY A 260 7.10 -6.36 0.10
CA GLY A 260 8.48 -6.17 -0.39
C GLY A 260 9.14 -7.45 -0.92
N GLY A 261 8.35 -8.38 -1.46
CA GLY A 261 8.84 -9.64 -1.99
C GLY A 261 8.92 -10.79 -0.98
N ALA A 262 8.59 -10.57 0.30
CA ALA A 262 8.60 -11.61 1.32
C ALA A 262 7.42 -12.61 1.19
N ALA A 263 6.37 -12.25 0.46
CA ALA A 263 5.21 -13.09 0.19
C ALA A 263 4.83 -13.04 -1.29
N PRO A 264 4.08 -14.04 -1.80
CA PRO A 264 3.47 -13.98 -3.12
C PRO A 264 2.53 -12.79 -3.29
N HIS A 265 2.24 -12.42 -4.54
CA HIS A 265 1.29 -11.38 -4.90
C HIS A 265 0.35 -11.87 -6.01
N GLY A 266 -0.93 -11.53 -5.92
CA GLY A 266 -1.92 -11.95 -6.92
C GLY A 266 -1.94 -11.09 -8.19
N GLY A 267 -1.26 -9.94 -8.18
CA GLY A 267 -1.15 -9.03 -9.32
C GLY A 267 -2.12 -7.85 -9.30
N GLY A 268 -3.17 -7.87 -8.46
CA GLY A 268 -4.14 -6.79 -8.35
C GLY A 268 -3.57 -5.54 -7.66
N ALA A 269 -3.71 -4.37 -8.29
CA ALA A 269 -3.40 -3.09 -7.67
C ALA A 269 -4.53 -2.62 -6.74
N PHE A 270 -4.19 -1.80 -5.74
CA PHE A 270 -5.14 -1.28 -4.75
C PHE A 270 -5.66 0.11 -5.10
N SER A 271 -4.75 1.07 -5.32
CA SER A 271 -5.10 2.48 -5.49
C SER A 271 -6.06 2.72 -6.63
N GLY A 272 -6.99 3.65 -6.43
CA GLY A 272 -8.04 4.00 -7.38
C GLY A 272 -9.24 3.06 -7.43
N LYS A 273 -9.24 1.99 -6.67
CA LYS A 273 -10.33 0.99 -6.62
C LYS A 273 -11.16 1.14 -5.35
N ASP A 274 -12.48 1.29 -5.48
CA ASP A 274 -13.41 1.21 -4.35
C ASP A 274 -13.45 -0.21 -3.73
N PRO A 275 -13.89 -0.36 -2.47
CA PRO A 275 -13.77 -1.62 -1.74
C PRO A 275 -14.68 -2.76 -2.24
N THR A 276 -15.48 -2.57 -3.28
CA THR A 276 -16.20 -3.66 -3.94
C THR A 276 -15.28 -4.51 -4.82
N LYS A 277 -14.13 -3.96 -5.22
CA LYS A 277 -13.12 -4.68 -5.99
C LYS A 277 -12.33 -5.58 -5.04
N VAL A 278 -12.44 -6.90 -5.25
CA VAL A 278 -11.79 -7.92 -4.41
C VAL A 278 -10.26 -7.83 -4.45
N ASP A 279 -9.67 -7.30 -5.52
CA ASP A 279 -8.23 -7.00 -5.60
C ASP A 279 -7.75 -6.22 -4.38
N ARG A 280 -8.56 -5.27 -3.91
CA ARG A 280 -8.25 -4.45 -2.73
C ARG A 280 -8.83 -5.08 -1.46
N SER A 281 -10.13 -5.26 -1.38
CA SER A 281 -10.79 -5.68 -0.14
C SER A 281 -10.39 -7.09 0.30
N ALA A 282 -10.23 -8.03 -0.61
CA ALA A 282 -9.81 -9.39 -0.26
C ALA A 282 -8.31 -9.47 0.06
N ALA A 283 -7.45 -8.62 -0.51
CA ALA A 283 -6.06 -8.52 -0.06
C ALA A 283 -5.96 -7.94 1.36
N TYR A 284 -6.81 -6.97 1.71
CA TYR A 284 -6.87 -6.41 3.05
C TYR A 284 -7.36 -7.43 4.09
N VAL A 285 -8.44 -8.17 3.79
CA VAL A 285 -8.89 -9.22 4.71
C VAL A 285 -7.92 -10.39 4.78
N ALA A 286 -7.22 -10.74 3.70
CA ALA A 286 -6.19 -11.76 3.73
C ALA A 286 -5.03 -11.36 4.66
N ARG A 287 -4.60 -10.08 4.64
CA ARG A 287 -3.65 -9.51 5.62
C ARG A 287 -4.20 -9.59 7.04
N TYR A 288 -5.44 -9.17 7.25
CA TYR A 288 -6.10 -9.23 8.54
C TYR A 288 -6.11 -10.65 9.12
N LEU A 289 -6.45 -11.65 8.30
CA LEU A 289 -6.45 -13.06 8.70
C LEU A 289 -5.05 -13.55 9.05
N ALA A 290 -4.05 -13.34 8.19
CA ALA A 290 -2.68 -13.75 8.43
C ALA A 290 -2.13 -13.12 9.71
N LYS A 291 -2.41 -11.83 9.93
CA LYS A 291 -2.00 -11.10 11.13
C LYS A 291 -2.63 -11.67 12.40
N ASN A 292 -3.92 -12.01 12.36
CA ASN A 292 -4.62 -12.60 13.51
C ASN A 292 -4.15 -14.03 13.82
N VAL A 293 -3.75 -14.82 12.81
CA VAL A 293 -3.14 -16.15 13.04
C VAL A 293 -1.82 -16.01 13.80
N VAL A 294 -0.94 -15.08 13.39
CA VAL A 294 0.34 -14.85 14.06
C VAL A 294 0.14 -14.22 15.44
N ALA A 295 -0.74 -13.23 15.56
CA ALA A 295 -1.06 -12.59 16.84
C ALA A 295 -1.66 -13.57 17.87
N ALA A 296 -2.41 -14.57 17.42
CA ALA A 296 -2.94 -15.66 18.27
C ALA A 296 -1.85 -16.65 18.73
N GLY A 297 -0.62 -16.54 18.23
CA GLY A 297 0.48 -17.45 18.53
C GLY A 297 0.33 -18.83 17.87
N MET A 298 -0.51 -18.95 16.82
CA MET A 298 -0.71 -20.20 16.10
C MET A 298 0.44 -20.51 15.12
N ALA A 299 1.21 -19.50 14.71
CA ALA A 299 2.40 -19.64 13.90
C ALA A 299 3.30 -18.39 14.05
N GLU A 300 4.61 -18.52 13.78
CA GLU A 300 5.51 -17.36 13.68
C GLU A 300 5.35 -16.62 12.34
N ARG A 301 4.92 -17.34 11.29
CA ARG A 301 4.68 -16.83 9.93
C ARG A 301 3.42 -17.44 9.37
N CYS A 302 2.64 -16.65 8.66
CA CYS A 302 1.44 -17.13 8.01
C CYS A 302 1.22 -16.42 6.68
N THR A 303 1.02 -17.21 5.61
CA THR A 303 0.48 -16.76 4.33
C THR A 303 -0.95 -17.25 4.21
N ILE A 304 -1.88 -16.37 3.87
CA ILE A 304 -3.26 -16.71 3.50
C ILE A 304 -3.47 -16.35 2.02
N GLN A 305 -4.01 -17.30 1.25
CA GLN A 305 -4.49 -17.03 -0.11
C GLN A 305 -6.00 -17.15 -0.14
N LEU A 306 -6.65 -16.18 -0.77
CA LEU A 306 -8.07 -16.21 -1.14
C LEU A 306 -8.20 -16.19 -2.65
N SER A 307 -9.20 -16.90 -3.20
CA SER A 307 -9.51 -16.84 -4.63
C SER A 307 -10.98 -16.60 -4.86
N TYR A 308 -11.31 -15.82 -5.89
CA TYR A 308 -12.67 -15.47 -6.27
C TYR A 308 -12.91 -15.72 -7.76
N ALA A 309 -14.17 -15.98 -8.11
CA ALA A 309 -14.66 -15.95 -9.49
C ALA A 309 -15.67 -14.82 -9.65
N ILE A 310 -15.69 -14.22 -10.83
CA ILE A 310 -16.66 -13.18 -11.18
C ILE A 310 -18.10 -13.64 -10.92
N GLY A 311 -18.90 -12.80 -10.27
CA GLY A 311 -20.31 -13.09 -9.95
C GLY A 311 -20.54 -14.10 -8.83
N VAL A 312 -19.47 -14.65 -8.20
CA VAL A 312 -19.57 -15.58 -7.07
C VAL A 312 -19.25 -14.85 -5.78
N ALA A 313 -20.14 -14.94 -4.78
CA ALA A 313 -19.98 -14.20 -3.52
C ALA A 313 -18.94 -14.83 -2.59
N LYS A 314 -18.94 -16.16 -2.46
CA LYS A 314 -18.00 -16.85 -1.57
C LYS A 314 -16.66 -17.09 -2.26
N PRO A 315 -15.55 -17.08 -1.53
CA PRO A 315 -14.26 -17.47 -2.10
C PRO A 315 -14.33 -18.92 -2.62
N LEU A 316 -13.62 -19.17 -3.73
CA LEU A 316 -13.51 -20.52 -4.29
C LEU A 316 -12.59 -21.41 -3.45
N SER A 317 -11.58 -20.81 -2.84
CA SER A 317 -10.64 -21.50 -1.95
C SER A 317 -10.07 -20.54 -0.90
N ILE A 318 -9.72 -21.13 0.23
CA ILE A 318 -8.92 -20.54 1.30
C ILE A 318 -7.73 -21.47 1.47
N TYR A 319 -6.54 -20.93 1.40
CA TYR A 319 -5.29 -21.67 1.62
C TYR A 319 -4.45 -20.98 2.68
N ALA A 320 -3.91 -21.74 3.63
CA ALA A 320 -3.03 -21.26 4.67
C ALA A 320 -1.67 -21.99 4.60
N ASP A 321 -0.58 -21.25 4.72
CA ASP A 321 0.77 -21.79 4.89
C ASP A 321 1.45 -21.14 6.09
N THR A 322 1.80 -21.94 7.07
CA THR A 322 2.51 -21.50 8.27
C THR A 322 4.03 -21.60 8.14
N HIS A 323 4.55 -21.93 6.96
CA HIS A 323 5.97 -22.03 6.65
C HIS A 323 6.74 -22.98 7.58
N GLY A 324 6.07 -24.01 8.08
CA GLY A 324 6.65 -24.98 9.03
C GLY A 324 6.88 -24.39 10.44
N THR A 325 6.25 -23.25 10.76
CA THR A 325 6.31 -22.62 12.10
C THR A 325 4.99 -22.77 12.87
N GLY A 326 4.03 -23.53 12.32
CA GLY A 326 2.71 -23.70 12.92
C GLY A 326 2.73 -24.55 14.19
N GLU A 327 2.08 -24.05 15.23
CA GLU A 327 1.74 -24.78 16.45
C GLU A 327 0.44 -25.62 16.24
N VAL A 328 -0.28 -25.35 15.15
CA VAL A 328 -1.52 -26.01 14.75
C VAL A 328 -1.45 -26.38 13.25
N ASP A 329 -2.28 -27.34 12.86
CA ASP A 329 -2.38 -27.74 11.44
C ASP A 329 -2.95 -26.61 10.59
N ALA A 330 -2.30 -26.29 9.46
CA ALA A 330 -2.75 -25.25 8.53
C ALA A 330 -4.18 -25.52 8.00
N ALA A 331 -4.53 -26.78 7.75
CA ALA A 331 -5.90 -27.14 7.35
C ALA A 331 -6.94 -26.87 8.45
N ALA A 332 -6.55 -26.86 9.73
CA ALA A 332 -7.44 -26.44 10.82
C ALA A 332 -7.71 -24.93 10.76
N ILE A 333 -6.68 -24.12 10.46
CA ILE A 333 -6.82 -22.67 10.25
C ILE A 333 -7.79 -22.40 9.08
N GLU A 334 -7.61 -23.08 7.94
CA GLU A 334 -8.50 -22.95 6.77
C GLU A 334 -9.97 -23.26 7.10
N ARG A 335 -10.24 -24.27 7.92
CA ARG A 335 -11.59 -24.63 8.38
C ARG A 335 -12.17 -23.67 9.40
N ALA A 336 -11.33 -23.04 10.21
CA ALA A 336 -11.75 -22.08 11.24
C ALA A 336 -12.17 -20.72 10.64
N ILE A 337 -11.43 -20.23 9.64
CA ILE A 337 -11.66 -18.91 9.04
C ILE A 337 -13.13 -18.66 8.66
N PRO A 338 -13.82 -19.51 7.86
CA PRO A 338 -15.19 -19.22 7.44
C PRO A 338 -16.24 -19.34 8.56
N LYS A 339 -15.85 -19.82 9.76
CA LYS A 339 -16.74 -19.86 10.92
C LYS A 339 -16.71 -18.53 11.71
N VAL A 340 -15.63 -17.76 11.59
CA VAL A 340 -15.42 -16.54 12.38
C VAL A 340 -15.58 -15.26 11.58
N ILE A 341 -15.57 -15.33 10.24
CA ILE A 341 -15.72 -14.15 9.38
C ILE A 341 -16.43 -14.51 8.06
N ASP A 342 -17.30 -13.60 7.62
CA ASP A 342 -17.93 -13.67 6.29
C ASP A 342 -16.98 -13.09 5.24
N LEU A 343 -16.51 -13.95 4.33
CA LEU A 343 -15.57 -13.58 3.25
C LEU A 343 -16.29 -13.24 1.94
N THR A 344 -17.59 -12.98 1.95
CA THR A 344 -18.24 -12.35 0.79
C THR A 344 -17.74 -10.91 0.62
N PRO A 345 -17.74 -10.31 -0.58
CA PRO A 345 -17.32 -8.93 -0.78
C PRO A 345 -18.01 -7.94 0.16
N ARG A 346 -19.31 -8.13 0.40
CA ARG A 346 -20.08 -7.34 1.38
C ARG A 346 -19.63 -7.61 2.82
N GLY A 347 -19.47 -8.89 3.19
CA GLY A 347 -19.01 -9.28 4.53
C GLY A 347 -17.67 -8.64 4.88
N ILE A 348 -16.71 -8.67 3.96
CA ILE A 348 -15.39 -8.05 4.11
C ILE A 348 -15.52 -6.54 4.34
N ARG A 349 -16.24 -5.84 3.46
CA ARG A 349 -16.41 -4.38 3.56
C ARG A 349 -17.07 -3.95 4.87
N THR A 350 -18.08 -4.72 5.31
CA THR A 350 -18.76 -4.46 6.57
C THR A 350 -17.87 -4.72 7.78
N HIS A 351 -17.16 -5.87 7.79
CA HIS A 351 -16.30 -6.26 8.92
C HIS A 351 -15.12 -5.31 9.10
N LEU A 352 -14.49 -4.89 8.00
CA LEU A 352 -13.35 -3.97 8.01
C LEU A 352 -13.74 -2.50 7.89
N ASP A 353 -15.04 -2.19 7.79
CA ASP A 353 -15.58 -0.81 7.71
C ASP A 353 -14.95 0.01 6.57
N LEU A 354 -14.89 -0.59 5.37
CA LEU A 354 -14.15 -0.06 4.23
C LEU A 354 -14.89 1.00 3.40
N ASN A 355 -16.19 1.22 3.61
CA ASN A 355 -16.98 2.19 2.85
C ASN A 355 -16.81 3.62 3.40
N LYS A 356 -15.56 4.09 3.50
CA LYS A 356 -15.16 5.37 4.07
C LYS A 356 -14.03 6.01 3.24
N PRO A 357 -13.86 7.34 3.32
CA PRO A 357 -12.74 8.05 2.66
C PRO A 357 -11.44 7.89 3.47
N ILE A 358 -10.81 6.73 3.40
CA ILE A 358 -9.64 6.34 4.19
C ILE A 358 -8.42 5.95 3.32
N TYR A 359 -8.52 6.12 2.00
CA TYR A 359 -7.60 5.49 1.05
C TYR A 359 -6.41 6.34 0.62
N GLU A 360 -6.54 7.66 0.46
CA GLU A 360 -5.43 8.52 0.03
C GLU A 360 -4.18 8.33 0.92
N ARG A 361 -4.36 8.23 2.24
CA ARG A 361 -3.28 8.02 3.21
C ARG A 361 -2.62 6.65 3.11
N THR A 362 -3.26 5.68 2.46
CA THR A 362 -2.71 4.33 2.28
C THR A 362 -1.81 4.22 1.06
N ALA A 363 -1.93 5.13 0.12
CA ALA A 363 -1.28 5.06 -1.19
C ALA A 363 0.25 5.20 -1.17
N ALA A 364 0.85 5.58 -0.04
CA ALA A 364 2.30 5.66 0.13
C ALA A 364 2.73 5.06 1.48
N TYR A 365 3.97 4.59 1.55
CA TYR A 365 4.59 4.02 2.76
C TYR A 365 3.93 2.72 3.26
N GLY A 366 3.38 1.92 2.33
CA GLY A 366 2.78 0.62 2.56
C GLY A 366 1.32 0.67 3.01
N HIS A 367 0.53 -0.28 2.49
CA HIS A 367 -0.85 -0.51 2.92
C HIS A 367 -0.91 -1.35 4.19
N PHE A 368 0.17 -2.06 4.54
CA PHE A 368 0.25 -2.97 5.68
C PHE A 368 1.34 -2.54 6.67
N GLY A 369 1.16 -2.95 7.94
CA GLY A 369 2.10 -2.68 9.02
C GLY A 369 1.92 -1.32 9.71
N ARG A 370 0.81 -0.63 9.48
CA ARG A 370 0.46 0.63 10.14
C ARG A 370 -0.59 0.41 11.21
N ALA A 371 -0.58 1.23 12.27
CA ALA A 371 -1.56 1.10 13.34
C ALA A 371 -2.99 1.42 12.84
N PRO A 372 -4.01 0.68 13.29
CA PRO A 372 -5.41 1.05 13.04
C PRO A 372 -5.72 2.44 13.58
N GLU A 373 -6.52 3.22 12.85
CA GLU A 373 -6.93 4.57 13.20
C GLU A 373 -8.41 4.61 13.64
N GLU A 374 -8.80 5.59 14.47
CA GLU A 374 -10.15 5.67 15.05
C GLU A 374 -11.24 5.89 13.99
N ASP A 375 -10.92 6.53 12.87
CA ASP A 375 -11.85 6.78 11.77
C ASP A 375 -12.06 5.57 10.83
N GLY A 376 -11.35 4.46 11.09
CA GLY A 376 -11.40 3.22 10.32
C GLY A 376 -10.20 3.01 9.38
N GLY A 377 -9.28 3.97 9.29
CA GLY A 377 -8.03 3.80 8.55
C GLY A 377 -7.26 2.59 9.07
N PHE A 378 -6.69 1.80 8.15
CA PHE A 378 -5.93 0.58 8.47
C PHE A 378 -6.66 -0.43 9.38
N SER A 379 -7.98 -0.50 9.31
CA SER A 379 -8.81 -1.41 10.11
C SER A 379 -8.41 -2.90 9.93
N TRP A 380 -7.82 -3.25 8.80
CA TRP A 380 -7.27 -4.58 8.50
C TRP A 380 -5.98 -4.93 9.28
N GLU A 381 -5.48 -4.00 10.06
CA GLU A 381 -4.34 -4.22 10.96
C GLU A 381 -4.77 -4.54 12.41
N ARG A 382 -6.08 -4.62 12.69
CA ARG A 382 -6.59 -5.07 13.99
C ARG A 382 -6.28 -6.55 14.24
N THR A 383 -6.16 -6.93 15.52
CA THR A 383 -5.92 -8.31 15.96
C THR A 383 -7.08 -8.88 16.80
N ASP A 384 -8.25 -8.31 16.64
CA ASP A 384 -9.48 -8.61 17.40
C ASP A 384 -10.12 -9.97 17.04
N LEU A 385 -9.69 -10.62 15.96
CA LEU A 385 -10.13 -11.95 15.55
C LEU A 385 -9.30 -13.09 16.18
N ALA A 386 -8.14 -12.79 16.77
CA ALA A 386 -7.17 -13.78 17.24
C ALA A 386 -7.77 -14.82 18.22
N GLU A 387 -8.52 -14.36 19.23
CA GLU A 387 -9.14 -15.24 20.22
C GLU A 387 -10.29 -16.08 19.62
N ALA A 388 -11.03 -15.54 18.67
CA ALA A 388 -12.10 -16.28 18.00
C ALA A 388 -11.51 -17.39 17.12
N LEU A 389 -10.47 -17.10 16.35
CA LEU A 389 -9.74 -18.09 15.54
C LEU A 389 -9.19 -19.22 16.42
N LYS A 390 -8.56 -18.87 17.55
CA LYS A 390 -7.94 -19.83 18.49
C LYS A 390 -8.94 -20.80 19.11
N LYS A 391 -10.22 -20.41 19.26
CA LYS A 391 -11.27 -21.26 19.79
C LYS A 391 -11.82 -22.26 18.75
N GLU A 392 -11.67 -21.96 17.48
CA GLU A 392 -12.22 -22.77 16.37
C GLU A 392 -11.19 -23.76 15.80
N VAL A 393 -9.92 -23.63 16.15
CA VAL A 393 -8.81 -24.53 15.79
C VAL A 393 -8.59 -25.58 16.89
#